data_b3fd311ff90b97fe991fe26dde229395
#
_entry.id   b3fd311ff90b97fe991fe26dde229395
#
_cell.length_a   1.000
_cell.length_b   1.000
_cell.length_c   1.000
_cell.angle_alpha   90.00
_cell.angle_beta   90.00
_cell.angle_gamma   90.00
#
_symmetry.space_group_name_H-M   'P 1'
#
loop_
_entity.id
_entity.type
_entity.pdbx_description
1 polymer ?
#
loop_
_entity_poly.entity_id
_entity_poly.type
_entity_poly.pdbx_seq_one_letter_code
_entity_poly.pdbx_strand_id
1 'polypeptide(L)'
;MKKLVILLFTFSLLSFQSIKSEEFYIEGHLNYNQIDDVDTTTITDTVAGVDIVGKLTNEYDSDIGLGFEVGVTNNGSNIRFGLSYSESKIELKKTTMSLGTVDGVAGSLSITPADWSTVGVSFDNDVKSYSLNAYYDFKTNRTFTPYVGVGLGQADIENANDKEVSQSLYLGGRHSVNDQMYVGLKGAYTMIDGPTDKLGLSYDDITHKSVSLIVGYNF
;
A
#
# COMPACT_ATOMS: atom_id res chain seq x y z
N MET A 1 -10.93 16.18 -5.18
CA MET A 1 -9.93 15.23 -5.70
C MET A 1 -10.53 14.11 -6.55
N LYS A 2 -11.68 13.48 -6.19
CA LYS A 2 -12.33 12.39 -6.99
C LYS A 2 -12.53 12.69 -8.48
N LYS A 3 -12.82 13.95 -8.85
CA LYS A 3 -13.02 14.34 -10.27
C LYS A 3 -11.72 14.41 -11.10
N LEU A 4 -10.57 14.68 -10.48
CA LEU A 4 -9.27 14.73 -11.17
C LEU A 4 -8.77 13.32 -11.52
N VAL A 5 -8.99 12.37 -10.63
CA VAL A 5 -8.62 10.95 -10.82
C VAL A 5 -9.40 10.34 -11.98
N ILE A 6 -10.71 10.62 -12.08
CA ILE A 6 -11.56 10.14 -13.20
C ILE A 6 -11.09 10.73 -14.54
N LEU A 7 -10.63 11.99 -14.56
CA LEU A 7 -10.14 12.63 -15.78
C LEU A 7 -8.82 12.03 -16.27
N LEU A 8 -7.89 11.70 -15.36
CA LEU A 8 -6.65 11.00 -15.68
C LEU A 8 -6.91 9.57 -16.19
N PHE A 9 -7.91 8.89 -15.64
CA PHE A 9 -8.29 7.53 -16.06
C PHE A 9 -8.92 7.50 -17.47
N THR A 10 -9.78 8.49 -17.79
CA THR A 10 -10.36 8.61 -19.13
C THR A 10 -9.34 8.98 -20.19
N PHE A 11 -8.30 9.78 -19.83
CA PHE A 11 -7.24 10.13 -20.78
C PHE A 11 -6.32 8.95 -21.11
N SER A 12 -6.08 8.05 -20.17
CA SER A 12 -5.29 6.83 -20.40
C SER A 12 -6.02 5.83 -21.32
N LEU A 13 -7.34 5.70 -21.19
CA LEU A 13 -8.14 4.80 -22.03
C LEU A 13 -8.23 5.26 -23.50
N LEU A 14 -8.14 6.56 -23.77
CA LEU A 14 -8.14 7.10 -25.14
C LEU A 14 -6.82 6.86 -25.89
N SER A 15 -5.75 6.54 -25.19
CA SER A 15 -4.42 6.23 -25.78
C SER A 15 -4.33 4.83 -26.37
N PHE A 16 -5.29 3.95 -26.11
CA PHE A 16 -5.29 2.55 -26.56
C PHE A 16 -5.60 2.35 -28.05
N GLN A 17 -5.94 3.40 -28.79
CA GLN A 17 -6.38 3.25 -30.19
C GLN A 17 -5.25 3.05 -31.23
N SER A 18 -3.98 2.92 -30.81
CA SER A 18 -2.85 2.76 -31.76
C SER A 18 -1.89 1.64 -31.39
N ILE A 19 -2.38 0.52 -30.89
CA ILE A 19 -1.51 -0.57 -30.40
C ILE A 19 -1.21 -1.53 -31.55
N LYS A 20 -0.02 -1.38 -32.12
CA LYS A 20 0.48 -2.18 -33.26
C LYS A 20 1.39 -3.33 -32.89
N SER A 21 1.58 -3.73 -31.72
CA SER A 21 2.13 -5.01 -31.20
C SER A 21 2.27 -4.90 -29.68
N GLU A 22 1.34 -5.52 -29.00
CA GLU A 22 1.40 -5.64 -27.54
C GLU A 22 2.28 -6.84 -27.19
N GLU A 23 3.16 -6.64 -26.25
CA GLU A 23 3.87 -7.72 -25.57
C GLU A 23 3.28 -7.86 -24.18
N PHE A 24 2.90 -9.07 -23.82
CA PHE A 24 2.41 -9.37 -22.48
C PHE A 24 3.59 -9.68 -21.56
N TYR A 25 3.44 -9.32 -20.29
CA TYR A 25 4.40 -9.72 -19.26
C TYR A 25 3.69 -10.24 -18.01
N ILE A 26 4.43 -11.03 -17.24
CA ILE A 26 4.09 -11.44 -15.89
C ILE A 26 5.28 -11.19 -14.98
N GLU A 27 5.02 -10.65 -13.80
CA GLU A 27 6.04 -10.42 -12.75
C GLU A 27 5.60 -11.12 -11.45
N GLY A 28 6.55 -11.79 -10.78
CA GLY A 28 6.44 -12.19 -9.40
C GLY A 28 7.22 -11.24 -8.50
N HIS A 29 6.67 -10.90 -7.35
CA HIS A 29 7.23 -9.94 -6.40
C HIS A 29 7.44 -10.58 -5.03
N LEU A 30 8.63 -10.39 -4.46
CA LEU A 30 8.91 -10.62 -3.05
C LEU A 30 9.10 -9.26 -2.40
N ASN A 31 8.16 -8.86 -1.54
CA ASN A 31 8.08 -7.52 -0.98
C ASN A 31 8.58 -7.52 0.47
N TYR A 32 9.45 -6.59 0.80
CA TYR A 32 9.69 -6.19 2.18
C TYR A 32 8.86 -4.93 2.44
N ASN A 33 7.94 -5.02 3.39
CA ASN A 33 6.92 -4.01 3.67
C ASN A 33 7.20 -3.32 5.00
N GLN A 34 6.94 -2.02 5.04
CA GLN A 34 6.95 -1.20 6.24
C GLN A 34 5.73 -0.29 6.23
N ILE A 35 5.02 -0.24 7.35
CA ILE A 35 3.88 0.66 7.57
C ILE A 35 4.32 1.70 8.59
N ASP A 36 4.04 2.95 8.33
CA ASP A 36 4.25 4.03 9.30
C ASP A 36 3.21 3.90 10.44
N ASP A 37 3.50 4.50 11.58
CA ASP A 37 2.58 4.51 12.71
C ASP A 37 1.22 5.08 12.29
N VAL A 38 0.14 4.43 12.71
CA VAL A 38 -1.22 4.80 12.34
C VAL A 38 -1.97 5.27 13.58
N ASP A 39 -2.49 6.46 13.49
CA ASP A 39 -3.27 7.07 14.54
C ASP A 39 -4.77 6.86 14.32
N THR A 40 -5.54 6.68 15.40
CA THR A 40 -7.00 6.83 15.32
C THR A 40 -7.36 8.31 15.23
N THR A 41 -8.50 8.61 14.63
CA THR A 41 -9.12 9.92 14.81
C THR A 41 -9.39 10.16 16.31
N THR A 42 -9.35 11.43 16.71
CA THR A 42 -9.54 11.79 18.12
C THR A 42 -10.88 11.29 18.65
N ILE A 43 -10.84 10.51 19.73
CA ILE A 43 -12.02 9.99 20.42
C ILE A 43 -12.33 10.98 21.55
N THR A 44 -13.54 11.50 21.57
CA THR A 44 -14.03 12.35 22.68
C THR A 44 -15.19 11.65 23.36
N ASP A 45 -15.07 11.40 24.66
CA ASP A 45 -16.13 10.84 25.48
C ASP A 45 -16.27 11.66 26.77
N THR A 46 -17.48 11.72 27.34
CA THR A 46 -17.77 12.45 28.58
C THR A 46 -18.04 11.45 29.70
N VAL A 47 -17.09 11.33 30.62
CA VAL A 47 -17.20 10.47 31.78
C VAL A 47 -17.38 11.32 33.07
N ALA A 48 -18.50 11.15 33.77
CA ALA A 48 -18.84 11.90 34.99
C ALA A 48 -18.80 13.44 34.81
N GLY A 49 -19.17 13.94 33.62
CA GLY A 49 -19.17 15.38 33.30
C GLY A 49 -17.80 15.96 32.94
N VAL A 50 -16.79 15.14 32.75
CA VAL A 50 -15.46 15.52 32.29
C VAL A 50 -15.25 14.97 30.88
N ASP A 51 -14.93 15.83 29.92
CA ASP A 51 -14.60 15.40 28.57
C ASP A 51 -13.21 14.78 28.56
N ILE A 52 -13.16 13.50 28.16
CA ILE A 52 -11.93 12.75 27.96
C ILE A 52 -11.66 12.74 26.46
N VAL A 53 -10.54 13.28 26.07
CA VAL A 53 -10.05 13.27 24.68
C VAL A 53 -8.91 12.27 24.61
N GLY A 54 -9.06 11.27 23.75
CA GLY A 54 -8.06 10.21 23.59
C GLY A 54 -7.68 9.97 22.14
N LYS A 55 -6.48 9.42 21.94
CA LYS A 55 -5.96 9.00 20.65
C LYS A 55 -5.20 7.69 20.83
N LEU A 56 -5.39 6.75 19.90
CA LEU A 56 -4.60 5.53 19.86
C LEU A 56 -3.58 5.68 18.71
N THR A 57 -2.34 5.31 18.96
CA THR A 57 -1.27 5.21 17.97
C THR A 57 -0.85 3.75 17.90
N ASN A 58 -0.97 3.15 16.73
CA ASN A 58 -0.55 1.79 16.45
C ASN A 58 0.79 1.80 15.72
N GLU A 59 1.79 1.13 16.30
CA GLU A 59 3.08 0.86 15.69
C GLU A 59 3.07 -0.56 15.12
N TYR A 60 3.65 -0.75 13.94
CA TYR A 60 3.68 -2.04 13.24
C TYR A 60 5.09 -2.52 12.98
N ASP A 61 5.28 -3.83 12.95
CA ASP A 61 6.53 -4.44 12.51
C ASP A 61 6.57 -4.54 10.98
N SER A 62 7.78 -4.61 10.42
CA SER A 62 7.98 -4.86 9.00
C SER A 62 7.72 -6.33 8.66
N ASP A 63 7.14 -6.59 7.49
CA ASP A 63 6.75 -7.92 7.03
C ASP A 63 7.27 -8.25 5.63
N ILE A 64 7.27 -9.54 5.29
CA ILE A 64 7.55 -10.05 3.96
C ILE A 64 6.25 -10.50 3.30
N GLY A 65 5.89 -9.82 2.21
CA GLY A 65 4.72 -10.13 1.40
C GLY A 65 5.09 -10.72 0.03
N LEU A 66 4.09 -11.32 -0.58
CA LEU A 66 4.17 -11.83 -1.95
C LEU A 66 3.21 -11.09 -2.85
N GLY A 67 3.55 -10.99 -4.13
CA GLY A 67 2.67 -10.39 -5.12
C GLY A 67 2.96 -10.87 -6.52
N PHE A 68 2.08 -10.53 -7.42
CA PHE A 68 2.28 -10.72 -8.85
C PHE A 68 1.66 -9.57 -9.63
N GLU A 69 2.12 -9.37 -10.84
CA GLU A 69 1.58 -8.40 -11.78
C GLU A 69 1.51 -9.04 -13.16
N VAL A 70 0.43 -8.80 -13.87
CA VAL A 70 0.28 -9.12 -15.29
C VAL A 70 0.05 -7.82 -16.05
N GLY A 71 0.62 -7.69 -17.22
CA GLY A 71 0.48 -6.44 -17.93
C GLY A 71 0.85 -6.49 -19.39
N VAL A 72 0.82 -5.31 -19.98
CA VAL A 72 1.11 -5.10 -21.39
C VAL A 72 2.14 -3.99 -21.56
N THR A 73 3.03 -4.18 -22.49
CA THR A 73 3.94 -3.15 -22.99
C THR A 73 3.72 -2.99 -24.50
N ASN A 74 3.87 -1.79 -24.99
CA ASN A 74 3.75 -1.54 -26.41
C ASN A 74 5.17 -1.44 -27.01
N ASN A 75 5.45 -2.29 -28.00
CA ASN A 75 6.71 -2.25 -28.77
C ASN A 75 6.84 -0.88 -29.47
N GLY A 76 7.79 -0.06 -29.02
CA GLY A 76 7.99 1.31 -29.47
C GLY A 76 7.50 2.40 -28.49
N SER A 77 6.71 2.06 -27.49
CA SER A 77 6.35 2.97 -26.40
C SER A 77 7.26 2.75 -25.18
N ASN A 78 7.39 3.79 -24.39
CA ASN A 78 8.03 3.72 -23.07
C ASN A 78 7.01 3.47 -21.95
N ILE A 79 5.73 3.28 -22.30
CA ILE A 79 4.64 3.14 -21.32
C ILE A 79 4.28 1.66 -21.21
N ARG A 80 4.08 1.22 -19.97
CA ARG A 80 3.68 -0.12 -19.58
C ARG A 80 2.51 -0.02 -18.64
N PHE A 81 1.52 -0.91 -18.77
CA PHE A 81 0.38 -1.02 -17.87
C PHE A 81 0.33 -2.39 -17.23
N GLY A 82 -0.06 -2.45 -15.97
CA GLY A 82 -0.17 -3.70 -15.23
C GLY A 82 -1.34 -3.72 -14.28
N LEU A 83 -1.84 -4.94 -14.03
CA LEU A 83 -2.74 -5.27 -12.93
C LEU A 83 -1.95 -6.08 -11.91
N SER A 84 -1.86 -5.58 -10.69
CA SER A 84 -1.14 -6.27 -9.63
C SER A 84 -2.06 -6.71 -8.50
N TYR A 85 -1.64 -7.80 -7.88
CA TYR A 85 -2.13 -8.30 -6.60
C TYR A 85 -0.96 -8.47 -5.67
N SER A 86 -1.14 -8.12 -4.41
CA SER A 86 -0.17 -8.43 -3.36
C SER A 86 -0.89 -8.77 -2.06
N GLU A 87 -0.23 -9.62 -1.27
CA GLU A 87 -0.67 -10.02 0.05
C GLU A 87 0.50 -9.84 1.02
N SER A 88 0.22 -9.23 2.16
CA SER A 88 1.16 -9.01 3.26
C SER A 88 0.42 -9.12 4.57
N LYS A 89 1.18 -9.34 5.66
CA LYS A 89 0.64 -9.28 7.01
C LYS A 89 1.00 -7.95 7.64
N ILE A 90 0.11 -7.45 8.45
CA ILE A 90 0.38 -6.33 9.35
C ILE A 90 0.43 -6.90 10.76
N GLU A 91 1.62 -6.95 11.35
CA GLU A 91 1.80 -7.39 12.73
C GLU A 91 1.88 -6.17 13.64
N LEU A 92 0.93 -6.07 14.58
CA LEU A 92 0.92 -5.00 15.56
C LEU A 92 2.07 -5.18 16.53
N LYS A 93 2.93 -4.17 16.62
CA LYS A 93 4.04 -4.14 17.58
C LYS A 93 3.63 -3.57 18.93
N LYS A 94 2.89 -2.46 18.90
CA LYS A 94 2.48 -1.74 20.11
C LYS A 94 1.32 -0.79 19.81
N THR A 95 0.41 -0.66 20.76
CA THR A 95 -0.60 0.41 20.79
C THR A 95 -0.28 1.36 21.93
N THR A 96 -0.20 2.65 21.64
CA THR A 96 -0.08 3.70 22.65
C THR A 96 -1.40 4.47 22.73
N MET A 97 -2.04 4.45 23.88
CA MET A 97 -3.19 5.30 24.17
C MET A 97 -2.70 6.60 24.82
N SER A 98 -2.95 7.72 24.15
CA SER A 98 -2.69 9.04 24.71
C SER A 98 -4.01 9.61 25.21
N LEU A 99 -4.09 9.89 26.50
CA LEU A 99 -5.21 10.59 27.13
C LEU A 99 -4.88 12.07 27.18
N GLY A 100 -5.85 12.91 26.84
CA GLY A 100 -5.68 14.37 26.97
C GLY A 100 -5.40 14.78 28.42
N THR A 101 -4.95 16.01 28.60
CA THR A 101 -4.63 16.55 29.92
C THR A 101 -5.87 16.71 30.78
N VAL A 102 -5.92 15.98 31.88
CA VAL A 102 -6.82 16.27 33.00
C VAL A 102 -6.00 17.02 34.05
N ASP A 103 -6.44 18.22 34.43
CA ASP A 103 -5.73 19.13 35.36
C ASP A 103 -4.25 19.39 35.00
N GLY A 104 -3.94 19.48 33.67
CA GLY A 104 -2.60 19.75 33.16
C GLY A 104 -1.65 18.55 33.18
N VAL A 105 -2.10 17.36 33.51
CA VAL A 105 -1.31 16.13 33.48
C VAL A 105 -1.71 15.30 32.25
N ALA A 106 -0.79 15.10 31.31
CA ALA A 106 -0.97 14.20 30.17
C ALA A 106 -0.75 12.75 30.65
N GLY A 107 -1.69 11.87 30.33
CA GLY A 107 -1.57 10.44 30.58
C GLY A 107 -1.26 9.69 29.30
N SER A 108 -0.40 8.68 29.34
CA SER A 108 -0.24 7.70 28.26
C SER A 108 -0.14 6.30 28.82
N LEU A 109 -0.70 5.34 28.10
CA LEU A 109 -0.65 3.91 28.39
C LEU A 109 -0.21 3.18 27.13
N SER A 110 0.82 2.34 27.24
CA SER A 110 1.25 1.49 26.14
C SER A 110 0.83 0.06 26.40
N ILE A 111 0.26 -0.58 25.38
CA ILE A 111 -0.27 -1.94 25.43
C ILE A 111 0.40 -2.72 24.29
N THR A 112 0.94 -3.90 24.61
CA THR A 112 1.61 -4.78 23.64
C THR A 112 0.67 -5.89 23.16
N PRO A 113 1.00 -6.60 22.05
CA PRO A 113 0.23 -7.78 21.63
C PRO A 113 0.14 -8.85 22.73
N ALA A 114 1.17 -9.01 23.56
CA ALA A 114 1.15 -9.93 24.70
C ALA A 114 0.10 -9.54 25.73
N ASP A 115 -0.10 -8.25 25.98
CA ASP A 115 -1.13 -7.76 26.90
C ASP A 115 -2.54 -8.01 26.32
N TRP A 116 -2.71 -7.76 25.00
CA TRP A 116 -3.97 -8.01 24.29
C TRP A 116 -4.31 -9.50 24.24
N SER A 117 -3.33 -10.38 24.07
CA SER A 117 -3.54 -11.83 24.04
C SER A 117 -4.12 -12.37 25.35
N THR A 118 -3.85 -11.71 26.47
CA THR A 118 -4.42 -12.09 27.78
C THR A 118 -5.94 -11.88 27.85
N VAL A 119 -6.47 -11.01 27.02
CA VAL A 119 -7.91 -10.73 26.88
C VAL A 119 -8.53 -11.39 25.64
N GLY A 120 -7.74 -12.23 24.93
CA GLY A 120 -8.23 -13.01 23.78
C GLY A 120 -8.36 -12.21 22.48
N VAL A 121 -7.67 -11.08 22.35
CA VAL A 121 -7.71 -10.23 21.15
C VAL A 121 -6.40 -10.40 20.38
N SER A 122 -6.47 -10.69 19.07
CA SER A 122 -5.36 -10.65 18.13
C SER A 122 -5.56 -9.50 17.16
N PHE A 123 -4.48 -8.78 16.85
CA PHE A 123 -4.49 -7.65 15.93
C PHE A 123 -3.63 -7.91 14.69
N ASP A 124 -3.30 -9.17 14.41
CA ASP A 124 -2.66 -9.52 13.15
C ASP A 124 -3.69 -9.38 12.03
N ASN A 125 -3.38 -8.59 11.03
CA ASN A 125 -4.27 -8.32 9.90
C ASN A 125 -3.61 -8.75 8.60
N ASP A 126 -4.33 -9.53 7.80
CA ASP A 126 -3.97 -9.74 6.40
C ASP A 126 -4.40 -8.52 5.58
N VAL A 127 -3.51 -8.05 4.72
CA VAL A 127 -3.78 -6.98 3.76
C VAL A 127 -3.63 -7.51 2.36
N LYS A 128 -4.70 -7.45 1.58
CA LYS A 128 -4.74 -7.80 0.16
C LYS A 128 -4.92 -6.55 -0.66
N SER A 129 -3.98 -6.29 -1.56
CA SER A 129 -4.01 -5.09 -2.40
C SER A 129 -4.17 -5.47 -3.87
N TYR A 130 -5.03 -4.73 -4.55
CA TYR A 130 -5.29 -4.85 -5.99
C TYR A 130 -5.05 -3.49 -6.61
N SER A 131 -4.22 -3.38 -7.65
CA SER A 131 -3.99 -2.08 -8.28
C SER A 131 -3.84 -2.16 -9.80
N LEU A 132 -4.28 -1.10 -10.45
CA LEU A 132 -3.98 -0.79 -11.85
C LEU A 132 -2.79 0.16 -11.86
N ASN A 133 -1.74 -0.22 -12.55
CA ASN A 133 -0.47 0.46 -12.57
C ASN A 133 -0.14 0.98 -13.98
N ALA A 134 0.52 2.12 -14.02
CA ALA A 134 1.10 2.67 -15.24
C ALA A 134 2.57 3.04 -14.96
N TYR A 135 3.46 2.64 -15.84
CA TYR A 135 4.89 2.87 -15.72
C TYR A 135 5.44 3.57 -16.96
N TYR A 136 6.45 4.37 -16.74
CA TYR A 136 7.29 4.92 -17.79
C TYR A 136 8.69 4.32 -17.69
N ASP A 137 9.08 3.52 -18.68
CA ASP A 137 10.37 2.84 -18.78
C ASP A 137 11.37 3.74 -19.51
N PHE A 138 12.47 4.12 -18.85
CA PHE A 138 13.56 4.87 -19.47
C PHE A 138 14.42 3.91 -20.26
N LYS A 139 14.03 3.62 -21.52
CA LYS A 139 14.76 2.70 -22.40
C LYS A 139 16.19 3.23 -22.61
N THR A 140 17.16 2.44 -22.21
CA THR A 140 18.58 2.69 -22.42
C THR A 140 19.11 1.69 -23.45
N ASN A 141 20.24 1.99 -24.09
CA ASN A 141 20.94 1.02 -24.96
C ASN A 141 21.65 -0.08 -24.16
N ARG A 142 21.25 -0.29 -22.89
CA ARG A 142 21.84 -1.26 -21.96
C ARG A 142 20.78 -2.28 -21.53
N THR A 143 21.24 -3.36 -20.94
CA THR A 143 20.38 -4.41 -20.36
C THR A 143 19.58 -3.94 -19.13
N PHE A 144 19.87 -2.76 -18.60
CA PHE A 144 19.19 -2.16 -17.44
C PHE A 144 18.21 -1.08 -17.87
N THR A 145 16.97 -1.20 -17.46
CA THR A 145 15.87 -0.26 -17.75
C THR A 145 15.32 0.32 -16.44
N PRO A 146 15.69 1.55 -16.06
CA PRO A 146 15.04 2.26 -14.96
C PRO A 146 13.60 2.61 -15.33
N TYR A 147 12.73 2.74 -14.32
CA TYR A 147 11.35 3.18 -14.53
C TYR A 147 10.81 3.96 -13.35
N VAL A 148 9.77 4.72 -13.60
CA VAL A 148 8.89 5.33 -12.61
C VAL A 148 7.45 4.92 -12.91
N GLY A 149 6.58 4.94 -11.91
CA GLY A 149 5.19 4.55 -12.12
C GLY A 149 4.25 5.12 -11.09
N VAL A 150 2.97 4.97 -11.39
CA VAL A 150 1.85 5.31 -10.51
C VAL A 150 0.87 4.15 -10.48
N GLY A 151 0.18 3.98 -9.37
CA GLY A 151 -0.85 2.98 -9.21
C GLY A 151 -2.10 3.56 -8.55
N LEU A 152 -3.25 3.01 -8.92
CA LEU A 152 -4.52 3.26 -8.27
C LEU A 152 -5.19 1.93 -7.98
N GLY A 153 -5.60 1.73 -6.74
CA GLY A 153 -6.08 0.43 -6.32
C GLY A 153 -7.01 0.45 -5.12
N GLN A 154 -7.16 -0.72 -4.56
CA GLN A 154 -7.91 -0.94 -3.32
C GLN A 154 -7.10 -1.87 -2.41
N ALA A 155 -7.12 -1.55 -1.12
CA ALA A 155 -6.61 -2.39 -0.05
C ALA A 155 -7.78 -3.01 0.72
N ASP A 156 -7.76 -4.32 0.87
CA ASP A 156 -8.69 -5.12 1.68
C ASP A 156 -7.96 -5.48 2.97
N ILE A 157 -8.30 -4.79 4.06
CA ILE A 157 -7.71 -4.98 5.38
C ILE A 157 -8.67 -5.83 6.20
N GLU A 158 -8.22 -6.95 6.75
CA GLU A 158 -9.07 -8.00 7.34
C GLU A 158 -10.08 -7.51 8.39
N ASN A 159 -9.70 -6.55 9.22
CA ASN A 159 -10.56 -6.00 10.28
C ASN A 159 -11.22 -4.66 9.93
N ALA A 160 -11.02 -4.15 8.71
CA ALA A 160 -11.75 -2.97 8.23
C ALA A 160 -13.18 -3.35 7.81
N ASN A 161 -14.07 -2.36 7.85
CA ASN A 161 -15.46 -2.53 7.40
C ASN A 161 -15.57 -2.60 5.88
N ASP A 162 -14.76 -1.82 5.18
CA ASP A 162 -14.78 -1.65 3.73
C ASP A 162 -13.37 -1.78 3.16
N LYS A 163 -13.31 -1.89 1.82
CA LYS A 163 -12.05 -1.80 1.08
C LYS A 163 -11.68 -0.35 0.87
N GLU A 164 -10.45 0.00 1.20
CA GLU A 164 -9.96 1.37 1.13
C GLU A 164 -9.29 1.66 -0.23
N VAL A 165 -9.43 2.88 -0.70
CA VAL A 165 -8.75 3.33 -1.92
C VAL A 165 -7.26 3.47 -1.64
N SER A 166 -6.42 2.99 -2.55
CA SER A 166 -4.98 3.11 -2.46
C SER A 166 -4.38 3.82 -3.66
N GLN A 167 -3.36 4.63 -3.43
CA GLN A 167 -2.61 5.37 -4.44
C GLN A 167 -1.13 5.09 -4.25
N SER A 168 -0.43 4.73 -5.32
CA SER A 168 0.97 4.32 -5.24
C SER A 168 1.86 5.11 -6.18
N LEU A 169 3.08 5.38 -5.72
CA LEU A 169 4.19 5.85 -6.54
C LEU A 169 5.24 4.75 -6.58
N TYR A 170 5.78 4.50 -7.76
CA TYR A 170 6.80 3.48 -7.99
C TYR A 170 8.08 4.07 -8.55
N LEU A 171 9.20 3.55 -8.09
CA LEU A 171 10.52 3.78 -8.65
C LEU A 171 11.25 2.44 -8.71
N GLY A 172 11.86 2.12 -9.85
CA GLY A 172 12.54 0.83 -9.96
C GLY A 172 13.47 0.72 -11.15
N GLY A 173 13.98 -0.48 -11.33
CA GLY A 173 14.81 -0.84 -12.47
C GLY A 173 14.75 -2.33 -12.74
N ARG A 174 14.78 -2.69 -14.01
CA ARG A 174 14.79 -4.07 -14.51
C ARG A 174 16.10 -4.34 -15.23
N HIS A 175 16.67 -5.52 -15.03
CA HIS A 175 17.85 -6.01 -15.72
C HIS A 175 17.46 -7.23 -16.55
N SER A 176 17.59 -7.15 -17.86
CA SER A 176 17.31 -8.27 -18.76
C SER A 176 18.36 -9.36 -18.59
N VAL A 177 17.92 -10.56 -18.26
CA VAL A 177 18.74 -11.77 -18.16
C VAL A 177 18.90 -12.40 -19.55
N ASN A 178 17.83 -12.37 -20.34
CA ASN A 178 17.79 -12.75 -21.75
C ASN A 178 16.65 -11.97 -22.43
N ASP A 179 16.29 -12.34 -23.67
CA ASP A 179 15.28 -11.64 -24.45
C ASP A 179 13.88 -11.68 -23.83
N GLN A 180 13.61 -12.65 -22.98
CA GLN A 180 12.30 -12.86 -22.37
C GLN A 180 12.29 -12.63 -20.84
N MET A 181 13.38 -12.95 -20.14
CA MET A 181 13.44 -12.91 -18.69
C MET A 181 14.18 -11.68 -18.17
N TYR A 182 13.70 -11.14 -17.09
CA TYR A 182 14.35 -10.06 -16.34
C TYR A 182 14.22 -10.23 -14.84
N VAL A 183 15.12 -9.61 -14.12
CA VAL A 183 15.06 -9.44 -12.67
C VAL A 183 15.09 -7.94 -12.35
N GLY A 184 14.57 -7.54 -11.22
CA GLY A 184 14.53 -6.12 -10.90
C GLY A 184 14.31 -5.82 -9.44
N LEU A 185 14.37 -4.51 -9.17
CA LEU A 185 14.02 -3.91 -7.88
C LEU A 185 12.94 -2.87 -8.10
N LYS A 186 11.96 -2.82 -7.19
CA LYS A 186 10.89 -1.84 -7.17
C LYS A 186 10.75 -1.29 -5.75
N GLY A 187 10.86 0.02 -5.60
CA GLY A 187 10.40 0.75 -4.42
C GLY A 187 8.98 1.24 -4.65
N ALA A 188 8.14 1.13 -3.65
CA ALA A 188 6.79 1.69 -3.68
C ALA A 188 6.53 2.54 -2.43
N TYR A 189 5.81 3.63 -2.65
CA TYR A 189 5.20 4.46 -1.62
C TYR A 189 3.71 4.48 -1.88
N THR A 190 2.93 3.90 -0.98
CA THR A 190 1.49 3.75 -1.12
C THR A 190 0.78 4.47 0.01
N MET A 191 -0.19 5.30 -0.34
CA MET A 191 -1.15 5.89 0.60
C MET A 191 -2.46 5.12 0.46
N ILE A 192 -3.02 4.70 1.59
CA ILE A 192 -4.30 4.01 1.69
C ILE A 192 -5.21 4.91 2.51
N ASP A 193 -6.42 5.19 2.01
CA ASP A 193 -7.42 5.99 2.74
C ASP A 193 -7.67 5.36 4.13
N GLY A 194 -7.87 6.19 5.15
CA GLY A 194 -8.01 5.74 6.53
C GLY A 194 -9.20 4.82 6.74
N PRO A 195 -8.99 3.58 7.20
CA PRO A 195 -10.06 2.61 7.41
C PRO A 195 -10.91 2.95 8.65
N THR A 196 -12.11 2.39 8.66
CA THR A 196 -12.91 2.25 9.89
C THR A 196 -12.98 0.77 10.21
N ASP A 197 -12.61 0.39 11.43
CA ASP A 197 -12.64 -1.01 11.84
C ASP A 197 -14.06 -1.50 12.21
N LYS A 198 -14.20 -2.80 12.46
CA LYS A 198 -15.47 -3.44 12.84
C LYS A 198 -15.99 -3.01 14.22
N LEU A 199 -15.18 -2.31 15.01
CA LEU A 199 -15.56 -1.72 16.30
C LEU A 199 -16.04 -0.28 16.14
N GLY A 200 -15.95 0.29 14.93
CA GLY A 200 -16.34 1.66 14.61
C GLY A 200 -15.26 2.71 14.88
N LEU A 201 -14.03 2.29 15.13
CA LEU A 201 -12.89 3.21 15.25
C LEU A 201 -12.40 3.60 13.85
N SER A 202 -12.28 4.89 13.60
CA SER A 202 -11.72 5.42 12.36
C SER A 202 -10.25 5.78 12.57
N TYR A 203 -9.46 5.48 11.55
CA TYR A 203 -8.02 5.70 11.54
C TYR A 203 -7.65 6.78 10.51
N ASP A 204 -6.50 7.39 10.70
CA ASP A 204 -5.89 8.28 9.72
C ASP A 204 -5.39 7.48 8.51
N ASP A 205 -5.04 8.17 7.43
CA ASP A 205 -4.50 7.53 6.21
C ASP A 205 -3.24 6.70 6.53
N ILE A 206 -3.18 5.51 5.94
CA ILE A 206 -2.07 4.59 6.15
C ILE A 206 -1.00 4.84 5.09
N THR A 207 0.24 5.07 5.52
CA THR A 207 1.40 5.10 4.65
C THR A 207 2.11 3.75 4.66
N HIS A 208 2.16 3.10 3.50
CA HIS A 208 2.83 1.83 3.28
C HIS A 208 4.02 2.01 2.33
N LYS A 209 5.19 1.61 2.75
CA LYS A 209 6.43 1.62 1.98
C LYS A 209 6.86 0.20 1.71
N SER A 210 7.32 -0.09 0.50
CA SER A 210 7.87 -1.41 0.20
C SER A 210 9.07 -1.36 -0.73
N VAL A 211 9.94 -2.37 -0.57
CA VAL A 211 11.01 -2.69 -1.53
C VAL A 211 10.79 -4.12 -1.99
N SER A 212 10.72 -4.31 -3.30
CA SER A 212 10.41 -5.60 -3.92
C SER A 212 11.56 -6.10 -4.79
N LEU A 213 11.86 -7.38 -4.66
CA LEU A 213 12.57 -8.14 -5.69
C LEU A 213 11.56 -8.60 -6.74
N ILE A 214 11.91 -8.43 -8.01
CA ILE A 214 11.05 -8.77 -9.14
C ILE A 214 11.73 -9.84 -9.97
N VAL A 215 10.95 -10.84 -10.40
CA VAL A 215 11.29 -11.75 -11.49
C VAL A 215 10.17 -11.68 -12.51
N GLY A 216 10.49 -11.39 -13.76
CA GLY A 216 9.51 -11.21 -14.81
C GLY A 216 9.83 -11.96 -16.09
N TYR A 217 8.77 -12.18 -16.88
CA TYR A 217 8.81 -12.83 -18.18
C TYR A 217 7.96 -12.06 -19.18
N ASN A 218 8.53 -11.78 -20.36
CA ASN A 218 7.84 -11.19 -21.52
C ASN A 218 7.49 -12.30 -22.52
N PHE A 219 6.30 -12.27 -23.08
CA PHE A 219 5.81 -13.24 -24.06
C PHE A 219 6.00 -12.75 -25.49
#